data_084ad731c095d31ce2b8334cc3957b53
#
_entry.id   084ad731c095d31ce2b8334cc3957b53
#
_cell.length_a   1.000
_cell.length_b   1.000
_cell.length_c   1.000
_cell.angle_alpha   90.00
_cell.angle_beta   90.00
_cell.angle_gamma   90.00
#
_symmetry.space_group_name_H-M   'P 1'
#
loop_
_entity.id
_entity.type
_entity.pdbx_description
1 polymer ?
#
loop_
_entity_poly.entity_id
_entity_poly.type
_entity_poly.pdbx_seq_one_letter_code
_entity_poly.pdbx_strand_id
1 'polypeptide(L)'
;MYEKFVEDRKTEVNKYNTFIDYLQENYIELINEALIRFIVKKRLNKEIDQSGLIYHAYEINEIRITNVQFTKSEMEKVAFHIYFNASFNLIDKSTNPCFVIEENKSFILPMKGSFQSGFIPYQGVKISEEIDCFSDQLVPIIHNEELDKYATKFLKFFCPEALETPMKIDVNAILKKQGIDIYFAPLEPNVYGKIYFAKDVVTIYESDNLDDLSEKIIKKEIQAGTILIHWDKTFQRPTSAYRNTIIHEAVHWFFHRNYFELRHLLDYEQNCMVCYKADGIIAEKEISWMEWQARTLAPKILMPKKMALRKFAEISKEAEEKAKEKNFTDIQKWTYIFEQFRDFFGVSNVSTRIRLLELGKTRMDGIKNYIDDRYVQPYLFKEGTLKARQTFCISKGQLNTIVQSSFFIKNALMKEQVIYTNSMLVLNNPKYYDVENGKMTAYALNNAHECCLIFDIQPKSLDSRCEYSKQYYLYNKESVNKCDITLNQAHANQIFKLASEGNKHFEEHQSLLPKSFGETLKYHYLKAKENNLFKSYEDFEDASDVPERTIRQYIKGPYIPPRDAVIKLCLGLRLSSRYFMDMLEKAEHPISC
;
A
#
# COMPACT_ATOMS: atom_id res chain seq x y z
N MET A 1 -10.56 -29.78 32.97
CA MET A 1 -9.13 -30.16 32.84
C MET A 1 -8.29 -28.99 32.31
N TYR A 2 -8.76 -28.21 31.33
CA TYR A 2 -8.11 -27.02 30.80
C TYR A 2 -8.11 -25.86 31.82
N GLU A 3 -9.25 -25.61 32.49
CA GLU A 3 -9.35 -24.56 33.52
C GLU A 3 -8.45 -24.85 34.74
N LYS A 4 -8.34 -26.09 35.17
CA LYS A 4 -7.46 -26.49 36.25
C LYS A 4 -5.98 -26.38 35.89
N PHE A 5 -5.64 -26.64 34.61
CA PHE A 5 -4.27 -26.47 34.08
C PHE A 5 -3.88 -24.99 33.96
N VAL A 6 -4.84 -24.12 33.66
CA VAL A 6 -4.66 -22.66 33.62
C VAL A 6 -4.58 -22.07 35.03
N GLU A 7 -5.40 -22.58 35.99
CA GLU A 7 -5.36 -22.14 37.41
C GLU A 7 -4.07 -22.56 38.10
N ASP A 8 -3.60 -23.79 37.90
CA ASP A 8 -2.35 -24.27 38.52
C ASP A 8 -1.09 -23.53 37.99
N ARG A 9 -1.16 -22.93 36.78
CA ARG A 9 -0.07 -22.12 36.21
C ARG A 9 -0.18 -20.61 36.48
N LYS A 10 -1.33 -20.08 36.86
CA LYS A 10 -1.50 -18.64 37.18
C LYS A 10 -0.57 -18.15 38.29
N THR A 11 -0.08 -19.04 39.13
CA THR A 11 0.87 -18.72 40.20
C THR A 11 2.34 -18.72 39.77
N GLU A 12 2.68 -19.29 38.60
CA GLU A 12 4.06 -19.35 38.08
C GLU A 12 4.35 -18.41 36.91
N VAL A 13 3.35 -17.79 36.30
CA VAL A 13 3.39 -17.20 34.95
C VAL A 13 4.00 -15.79 34.87
N ASN A 14 4.18 -15.09 35.97
CA ASN A 14 4.87 -13.78 35.98
C ASN A 14 6.41 -13.85 35.79
N LYS A 15 6.93 -14.97 35.27
CA LYS A 15 8.36 -15.29 35.26
C LYS A 15 9.06 -15.04 33.92
N TYR A 16 8.32 -15.07 32.79
CA TYR A 16 8.92 -14.99 31.45
C TYR A 16 8.47 -13.74 30.70
N ASN A 17 9.43 -13.03 30.11
CA ASN A 17 9.14 -11.87 29.26
C ASN A 17 9.03 -12.25 27.77
N THR A 18 9.68 -13.36 27.37
CA THR A 18 9.70 -13.81 25.95
C THR A 18 9.58 -15.33 25.85
N PHE A 19 9.25 -15.84 24.66
CA PHE A 19 9.26 -17.28 24.39
C PHE A 19 10.68 -17.87 24.46
N ILE A 20 11.69 -17.09 24.14
CA ILE A 20 13.09 -17.48 24.29
C ILE A 20 13.41 -17.71 25.76
N ASP A 21 12.98 -16.80 26.65
CA ASP A 21 13.18 -16.98 28.11
C ASP A 21 12.47 -18.23 28.61
N TYR A 22 11.22 -18.49 28.15
CA TYR A 22 10.49 -19.71 28.46
C TYR A 22 11.23 -20.96 28.00
N LEU A 23 11.76 -20.98 26.75
CA LEU A 23 12.52 -22.11 26.25
C LEU A 23 13.87 -22.27 26.97
N GLN A 24 14.55 -21.16 27.27
CA GLN A 24 15.82 -21.17 27.99
C GLN A 24 15.68 -21.80 29.39
N GLU A 25 14.59 -21.53 30.07
CA GLU A 25 14.38 -22.08 31.41
C GLU A 25 13.80 -23.50 31.43
N ASN A 26 12.87 -23.80 30.53
CA ASN A 26 12.16 -25.11 30.57
C ASN A 26 12.75 -26.19 29.66
N TYR A 27 13.58 -25.82 28.67
CA TYR A 27 14.08 -26.76 27.66
C TYR A 27 15.60 -26.82 27.55
N ILE A 28 16.34 -26.06 28.39
CA ILE A 28 17.82 -26.03 28.29
C ILE A 28 18.47 -27.39 28.50
N GLU A 29 17.96 -28.19 29.45
CA GLU A 29 18.45 -29.55 29.70
C GLU A 29 18.26 -30.44 28.49
N LEU A 30 17.07 -30.38 27.86
CA LEU A 30 16.76 -31.14 26.65
C LEU A 30 17.65 -30.73 25.47
N ILE A 31 17.92 -29.42 25.31
CA ILE A 31 18.84 -28.90 24.29
C ILE A 31 20.27 -29.42 24.56
N ASN A 32 20.71 -29.37 25.80
CA ASN A 32 22.03 -29.86 26.21
C ASN A 32 22.19 -31.36 25.92
N GLU A 33 21.20 -32.21 26.28
CA GLU A 33 21.21 -33.62 25.94
C GLU A 33 21.26 -33.87 24.42
N ALA A 34 20.47 -33.10 23.64
CA ALA A 34 20.46 -33.21 22.19
C ALA A 34 21.81 -32.83 21.59
N LEU A 35 22.45 -31.78 22.12
CA LEU A 35 23.78 -31.33 21.71
C LEU A 35 24.84 -32.39 22.04
N ILE A 36 24.86 -32.93 23.26
CA ILE A 36 25.78 -33.99 23.67
C ILE A 36 25.68 -35.21 22.73
N ARG A 37 24.45 -35.66 22.44
CA ARG A 37 24.21 -36.76 21.49
C ARG A 37 24.75 -36.46 20.10
N PHE A 38 24.60 -35.23 19.64
CA PHE A 38 25.14 -34.78 18.35
C PHE A 38 26.65 -34.77 18.33
N ILE A 39 27.29 -34.22 19.36
CA ILE A 39 28.74 -34.18 19.53
C ILE A 39 29.36 -35.58 19.53
N VAL A 40 28.78 -36.52 20.31
CA VAL A 40 29.25 -37.91 20.39
C VAL A 40 29.08 -38.62 19.03
N LYS A 41 27.92 -38.44 18.35
CA LYS A 41 27.63 -39.11 17.08
C LYS A 41 28.52 -38.63 15.94
N LYS A 42 28.83 -37.34 15.89
CA LYS A 42 29.53 -36.72 14.77
C LYS A 42 31.05 -36.68 14.97
N ARG A 43 31.59 -37.07 16.16
CA ARG A 43 32.99 -36.90 16.52
C ARG A 43 33.51 -35.49 16.21
N LEU A 44 32.85 -34.50 16.80
CA LEU A 44 32.93 -33.07 16.47
C LEU A 44 34.32 -32.44 16.59
N ASN A 45 35.31 -33.16 17.15
CA ASN A 45 36.70 -32.73 17.21
C ASN A 45 37.26 -32.24 15.86
N LYS A 46 36.69 -32.73 14.72
CA LYS A 46 37.11 -32.31 13.38
C LYS A 46 36.32 -31.12 12.81
N GLU A 47 35.12 -30.81 13.35
CA GLU A 47 34.26 -29.74 12.85
C GLU A 47 34.29 -28.46 13.70
N ILE A 48 34.71 -28.56 14.94
CA ILE A 48 34.89 -27.42 15.85
C ILE A 48 36.29 -26.82 15.69
N ASP A 49 37.28 -27.62 15.31
CA ASP A 49 38.68 -27.19 15.21
C ASP A 49 38.93 -26.40 13.92
N GLN A 50 38.99 -25.08 14.04
CA GLN A 50 39.49 -24.19 12.98
C GLN A 50 40.99 -23.98 13.00
N SER A 51 41.66 -24.43 14.08
CA SER A 51 43.12 -24.24 14.28
C SER A 51 43.97 -25.41 13.77
N GLY A 52 43.35 -26.55 13.38
CA GLY A 52 44.07 -27.74 12.94
C GLY A 52 44.65 -28.56 14.07
N LEU A 53 44.32 -28.28 15.33
CA LEU A 53 44.80 -28.99 16.51
C LEU A 53 43.87 -30.16 16.87
N ILE A 54 44.39 -31.25 17.42
CA ILE A 54 43.63 -32.42 17.83
C ILE A 54 43.28 -32.30 19.32
N TYR A 55 41.98 -32.04 19.61
CA TYR A 55 41.47 -31.99 20.97
C TYR A 55 40.90 -33.35 21.39
N HIS A 56 41.19 -33.78 22.61
CA HIS A 56 40.75 -35.09 23.13
C HIS A 56 39.59 -35.02 24.13
N ALA A 57 39.27 -33.82 24.63
CA ALA A 57 38.18 -33.61 25.56
C ALA A 57 37.53 -32.25 25.33
N TYR A 58 36.26 -32.14 25.67
CA TYR A 58 35.51 -30.89 25.64
C TYR A 58 34.58 -30.82 26.84
N GLU A 59 34.26 -29.62 27.25
CA GLU A 59 33.32 -29.30 28.28
C GLU A 59 32.37 -28.20 27.73
N ILE A 60 31.06 -28.38 27.89
CA ILE A 60 30.08 -27.36 27.49
C ILE A 60 29.96 -26.39 28.66
N ASN A 61 30.36 -25.14 28.47
CA ASN A 61 30.29 -24.12 29.51
C ASN A 61 28.93 -23.46 29.60
N GLU A 62 28.42 -23.03 28.46
CA GLU A 62 27.13 -22.30 28.39
C GLU A 62 26.39 -22.65 27.11
N ILE A 63 25.09 -22.74 27.21
CA ILE A 63 24.16 -22.82 26.07
C ILE A 63 23.18 -21.66 26.17
N ARG A 64 23.15 -20.82 25.14
CA ARG A 64 22.26 -19.68 25.07
C ARG A 64 21.42 -19.74 23.81
N ILE A 65 20.09 -19.75 23.99
CA ILE A 65 19.15 -19.64 22.86
C ILE A 65 19.24 -18.22 22.31
N THR A 66 19.48 -18.11 21.01
CA THR A 66 19.66 -16.83 20.32
C THR A 66 18.44 -16.46 19.49
N ASN A 67 17.72 -17.48 18.98
CA ASN A 67 16.55 -17.26 18.13
C ASN A 67 15.66 -18.48 18.04
N VAL A 68 14.42 -18.28 17.65
CA VAL A 68 13.45 -19.34 17.36
C VAL A 68 12.79 -19.08 16.00
N GLN A 69 12.86 -20.08 15.11
CA GLN A 69 12.25 -20.00 13.79
C GLN A 69 11.15 -21.04 13.63
N PHE A 70 9.92 -20.57 13.41
CA PHE A 70 8.84 -21.48 13.07
C PHE A 70 8.96 -21.95 11.63
N THR A 71 9.01 -23.27 11.44
CA THR A 71 9.14 -23.90 10.13
C THR A 71 7.83 -24.40 9.59
N LYS A 72 6.88 -24.72 10.48
CA LYS A 72 5.56 -25.21 10.14
C LYS A 72 4.60 -24.87 11.27
N SER A 73 3.47 -24.29 10.93
CA SER A 73 2.35 -24.11 11.84
C SER A 73 1.15 -24.82 11.23
N GLU A 74 0.74 -25.90 11.84
CA GLU A 74 -0.55 -26.54 11.65
C GLU A 74 -1.39 -26.14 12.86
N MET A 75 -2.70 -26.04 12.73
CA MET A 75 -3.63 -25.40 13.67
C MET A 75 -3.42 -25.71 15.17
N GLU A 76 -2.91 -26.88 15.52
CA GLU A 76 -2.67 -27.27 16.90
C GLU A 76 -1.22 -27.69 17.17
N LYS A 77 -0.39 -27.79 16.14
CA LYS A 77 0.98 -28.26 16.26
C LYS A 77 1.93 -27.29 15.57
N VAL A 78 2.94 -26.91 16.31
CA VAL A 78 3.98 -26.00 15.86
C VAL A 78 5.26 -26.79 15.65
N ALA A 79 5.92 -26.57 14.52
CA ALA A 79 7.29 -27.00 14.32
C ALA A 79 8.18 -25.78 14.16
N PHE A 80 9.27 -25.75 14.90
CA PHE A 80 10.20 -24.64 14.91
C PHE A 80 11.64 -25.12 15.08
N HIS A 81 12.56 -24.27 14.71
CA HIS A 81 13.97 -24.44 14.97
C HIS A 81 14.40 -23.55 16.13
N ILE A 82 15.05 -24.11 17.13
CA ILE A 82 15.76 -23.36 18.15
C ILE A 82 17.17 -23.12 17.62
N TYR A 83 17.57 -21.87 17.51
CA TYR A 83 18.95 -21.45 17.26
C TYR A 83 19.60 -21.14 18.59
N PHE A 84 20.74 -21.72 18.84
CA PHE A 84 21.45 -21.51 20.09
C PHE A 84 22.96 -21.52 19.88
N ASN A 85 23.65 -20.73 20.68
CA ASN A 85 25.10 -20.75 20.77
C ASN A 85 25.52 -21.62 21.94
N ALA A 86 26.54 -22.41 21.76
CA ALA A 86 27.18 -23.12 22.82
C ALA A 86 28.67 -22.77 22.86
N SER A 87 29.21 -22.49 24.06
CA SER A 87 30.61 -22.32 24.32
C SER A 87 31.23 -23.61 24.84
N PHE A 88 32.41 -23.94 24.34
CA PHE A 88 33.12 -25.16 24.64
C PHE A 88 34.51 -24.86 25.12
N ASN A 89 34.96 -25.60 26.17
CA ASN A 89 36.36 -25.70 26.50
C ASN A 89 36.97 -26.90 25.77
N LEU A 90 37.82 -26.62 24.81
CA LEU A 90 38.62 -27.63 24.10
C LEU A 90 39.93 -27.83 24.82
N ILE A 91 40.21 -29.06 25.25
CA ILE A 91 41.38 -29.41 26.04
C ILE A 91 42.34 -30.20 25.16
N ASP A 92 43.52 -29.62 24.90
CA ASP A 92 44.64 -30.35 24.28
C ASP A 92 45.40 -31.13 25.34
N LYS A 93 45.20 -32.44 25.36
CA LYS A 93 45.87 -33.37 26.26
C LYS A 93 47.27 -33.73 25.79
N SER A 94 47.71 -33.30 24.63
CA SER A 94 49.05 -33.54 24.10
C SER A 94 50.09 -32.63 24.74
N THR A 95 49.69 -31.56 25.39
CA THR A 95 50.54 -30.58 26.06
C THR A 95 50.48 -30.72 27.58
N ASN A 96 51.58 -30.47 28.27
CA ASN A 96 51.65 -30.48 29.73
C ASN A 96 52.25 -29.15 30.23
N PRO A 97 51.49 -28.21 30.84
CA PRO A 97 50.09 -28.31 31.24
C PRO A 97 49.13 -28.31 30.04
N CYS A 98 47.94 -28.96 30.22
CA CYS A 98 46.89 -29.00 29.19
C CYS A 98 46.49 -27.59 28.78
N PHE A 99 46.46 -27.35 27.46
CA PHE A 99 46.03 -26.07 26.92
C PHE A 99 44.51 -26.11 26.73
N VAL A 100 43.82 -25.06 27.19
CA VAL A 100 42.37 -24.93 27.07
C VAL A 100 42.06 -23.78 26.15
N ILE A 101 41.26 -24.03 25.11
CA ILE A 101 40.73 -22.99 24.21
C ILE A 101 39.23 -22.95 24.37
N GLU A 102 38.65 -21.75 24.48
CA GLU A 102 37.21 -21.54 24.44
C GLU A 102 36.77 -21.28 22.99
N GLU A 103 35.85 -22.09 22.50
CA GLU A 103 35.24 -21.95 21.18
C GLU A 103 33.72 -21.78 21.29
N ASN A 104 33.18 -20.85 20.50
CA ASN A 104 31.74 -20.59 20.40
C ASN A 104 31.23 -21.07 19.05
N LYS A 105 30.12 -21.82 19.05
CA LYS A 105 29.50 -22.30 17.83
C LYS A 105 27.99 -22.24 17.88
N SER A 106 27.36 -21.95 16.72
CA SER A 106 25.92 -21.85 16.58
C SER A 106 25.31 -23.15 16.07
N PHE A 107 24.20 -23.56 16.65
CA PHE A 107 23.50 -24.80 16.35
C PHE A 107 22.01 -24.56 16.14
N ILE A 108 21.38 -25.53 15.47
CA ILE A 108 19.93 -25.57 15.26
C ILE A 108 19.39 -26.89 15.82
N LEU A 109 18.34 -26.81 16.64
CA LEU A 109 17.56 -27.97 17.10
C LEU A 109 16.14 -27.85 16.58
N PRO A 110 15.72 -28.73 15.64
CA PRO A 110 14.34 -28.78 15.16
C PRO A 110 13.40 -29.36 16.22
N MET A 111 12.40 -28.59 16.62
CA MET A 111 11.39 -28.93 17.62
C MET A 111 9.99 -29.02 17.02
N LYS A 112 9.11 -29.80 17.60
CA LYS A 112 7.67 -29.85 17.28
C LYS A 112 6.84 -30.12 18.52
N GLY A 113 5.61 -29.63 18.54
CA GLY A 113 4.68 -29.86 19.66
C GLY A 113 3.58 -28.82 19.69
N SER A 114 3.00 -28.65 20.86
CA SER A 114 2.02 -27.60 21.12
C SER A 114 2.27 -26.99 22.49
N PHE A 115 1.72 -25.80 22.74
CA PHE A 115 1.80 -25.17 24.07
C PHE A 115 1.11 -26.00 25.15
N GLN A 116 0.16 -26.85 24.77
CA GLN A 116 -0.55 -27.73 25.69
C GLN A 116 0.23 -29.00 26.04
N SER A 117 0.88 -29.64 25.04
CA SER A 117 1.58 -30.94 25.19
C SER A 117 3.08 -30.79 25.38
N GLY A 118 3.60 -29.57 25.29
CA GLY A 118 5.05 -29.30 25.26
C GLY A 118 5.67 -29.58 23.90
N PHE A 119 6.98 -29.35 23.82
CA PHE A 119 7.77 -29.45 22.59
C PHE A 119 8.83 -30.54 22.71
N ILE A 120 9.04 -31.28 21.64
CA ILE A 120 10.03 -32.37 21.56
C ILE A 120 10.90 -32.21 20.29
N PRO A 121 12.18 -32.59 20.32
CA PRO A 121 13.01 -32.64 19.12
C PRO A 121 12.44 -33.68 18.13
N TYR A 122 12.31 -33.32 16.86
CA TYR A 122 11.90 -34.26 15.80
C TYR A 122 13.04 -34.58 14.81
N GLN A 123 14.13 -33.87 14.91
CA GLN A 123 15.40 -34.12 14.22
C GLN A 123 16.55 -33.87 15.19
N GLY A 124 17.74 -34.39 14.85
CA GLY A 124 18.95 -34.11 15.62
C GLY A 124 19.46 -32.68 15.41
N VAL A 125 20.32 -32.23 16.31
CA VAL A 125 21.05 -30.96 16.21
C VAL A 125 21.80 -30.88 14.88
N LYS A 126 21.90 -29.68 14.30
CA LYS A 126 22.69 -29.33 13.12
C LYS A 126 23.53 -28.10 13.42
N ILE A 127 24.66 -27.94 12.74
CA ILE A 127 25.43 -26.71 12.75
C ILE A 127 24.68 -25.68 11.91
N SER A 128 24.56 -24.45 12.39
CA SER A 128 23.89 -23.37 11.70
C SER A 128 24.90 -22.50 10.95
N GLU A 129 24.63 -22.26 9.68
CA GLU A 129 25.39 -21.31 8.86
C GLU A 129 24.57 -20.02 8.55
N GLU A 130 23.22 -20.02 8.76
CA GLU A 130 22.35 -18.86 8.49
C GLU A 130 21.15 -18.79 9.46
N ILE A 131 20.71 -17.57 9.78
CA ILE A 131 19.64 -17.26 10.74
C ILE A 131 18.44 -16.70 9.98
N ASP A 132 17.30 -17.39 10.02
CA ASP A 132 15.99 -16.85 9.68
C ASP A 132 15.26 -16.37 10.95
N CYS A 133 14.61 -15.21 10.90
CA CYS A 133 14.23 -14.46 12.10
C CYS A 133 12.74 -14.46 12.43
N PHE A 134 12.43 -14.69 13.72
CA PHE A 134 11.19 -14.25 14.38
C PHE A 134 11.54 -13.17 15.42
N SER A 135 10.56 -12.32 15.76
CA SER A 135 10.72 -11.45 16.93
C SER A 135 10.68 -12.26 18.23
N ASP A 136 11.12 -11.66 19.32
CA ASP A 136 11.07 -12.27 20.65
C ASP A 136 9.64 -12.61 21.10
N GLN A 137 8.63 -12.07 20.42
CA GLN A 137 7.22 -12.32 20.67
C GLN A 137 6.57 -13.25 19.62
N LEU A 138 7.36 -14.02 18.89
CA LEU A 138 6.91 -15.03 17.92
C LEU A 138 6.15 -14.46 16.71
N VAL A 139 6.37 -13.20 16.36
CA VAL A 139 5.88 -12.62 15.10
C VAL A 139 6.88 -12.90 13.99
N PRO A 140 6.47 -13.50 12.85
CA PRO A 140 7.39 -13.76 11.73
C PRO A 140 8.01 -12.46 11.22
N ILE A 141 9.33 -12.43 11.03
CA ILE A 141 10.00 -11.33 10.34
C ILE A 141 9.89 -11.57 8.84
N ILE A 142 9.00 -10.83 8.20
CA ILE A 142 8.74 -10.94 6.76
C ILE A 142 9.24 -9.67 6.11
N HIS A 143 10.29 -9.77 5.29
CA HIS A 143 10.75 -8.66 4.47
C HIS A 143 9.86 -8.48 3.24
N ASN A 144 9.85 -7.26 2.70
CA ASN A 144 8.97 -6.90 1.58
C ASN A 144 9.19 -7.81 0.35
N GLU A 145 10.42 -8.20 0.09
CA GLU A 145 10.82 -9.09 -1.01
C GLU A 145 10.30 -10.52 -0.83
N GLU A 146 10.03 -10.94 0.41
CA GLU A 146 9.60 -12.30 0.76
C GLU A 146 8.08 -12.47 0.79
N LEU A 147 7.30 -11.39 0.73
CA LEU A 147 5.84 -11.44 0.85
C LEU A 147 5.18 -12.41 -0.14
N ASP A 148 5.65 -12.48 -1.40
CA ASP A 148 5.14 -13.44 -2.38
C ASP A 148 5.48 -14.90 -2.03
N LYS A 149 6.60 -15.14 -1.36
CA LYS A 149 7.00 -16.47 -0.85
C LYS A 149 6.04 -16.92 0.27
N TYR A 150 5.72 -16.01 1.21
CA TYR A 150 4.77 -16.29 2.30
C TYR A 150 3.33 -16.45 1.79
N ALA A 151 2.88 -15.63 0.83
CA ALA A 151 1.60 -15.84 0.16
C ALA A 151 1.52 -17.20 -0.55
N THR A 152 2.61 -17.63 -1.20
CA THR A 152 2.72 -18.96 -1.82
C THR A 152 2.68 -20.06 -0.77
N LYS A 153 3.36 -19.87 0.38
CA LYS A 153 3.33 -20.82 1.51
C LYS A 153 1.89 -21.02 2.02
N PHE A 154 1.16 -19.92 2.23
CA PHE A 154 -0.25 -19.96 2.65
C PHE A 154 -1.11 -20.74 1.65
N LEU A 155 -0.99 -20.44 0.36
CA LEU A 155 -1.78 -21.10 -0.69
C LEU A 155 -1.45 -22.60 -0.85
N LYS A 156 -0.21 -23.02 -0.64
CA LYS A 156 0.16 -24.44 -0.65
C LYS A 156 -0.64 -25.27 0.36
N PHE A 157 -1.01 -24.66 1.50
CA PHE A 157 -1.82 -25.33 2.52
C PHE A 157 -3.31 -25.31 2.19
N PHE A 158 -3.83 -24.18 1.72
CA PHE A 158 -5.27 -23.97 1.69
C PHE A 158 -5.89 -23.94 0.29
N CYS A 159 -5.12 -23.61 -0.75
CA CYS A 159 -5.60 -23.52 -2.13
C CYS A 159 -4.45 -23.73 -3.14
N PRO A 160 -3.82 -24.95 -3.16
CA PRO A 160 -2.67 -25.23 -4.03
C PRO A 160 -3.00 -25.05 -5.53
N GLU A 161 -4.23 -25.29 -5.94
CA GLU A 161 -4.73 -25.12 -7.31
C GLU A 161 -4.58 -23.67 -7.82
N ALA A 162 -4.65 -22.69 -6.93
CA ALA A 162 -4.44 -21.27 -7.27
C ALA A 162 -2.96 -20.94 -7.60
N LEU A 163 -2.04 -21.85 -7.38
CA LEU A 163 -0.63 -21.72 -7.79
C LEU A 163 -0.36 -22.30 -9.18
N GLU A 164 -1.28 -23.08 -9.71
CA GLU A 164 -1.15 -23.78 -11.01
C GLU A 164 -1.97 -23.10 -12.10
N THR A 165 -3.17 -22.62 -11.75
CA THR A 165 -4.11 -22.01 -12.70
C THR A 165 -4.62 -20.66 -12.18
N PRO A 166 -4.66 -19.61 -13.04
CA PRO A 166 -5.31 -18.35 -12.67
C PRO A 166 -6.77 -18.59 -12.30
N MET A 167 -7.19 -18.17 -11.11
CA MET A 167 -8.56 -18.37 -10.65
C MET A 167 -8.95 -17.31 -9.61
N LYS A 168 -10.26 -17.12 -9.44
CA LYS A 168 -10.83 -16.38 -8.32
C LYS A 168 -10.89 -17.32 -7.12
N ILE A 169 -10.05 -17.07 -6.11
CA ILE A 169 -9.93 -17.91 -4.92
C ILE A 169 -11.24 -17.92 -4.12
N ASP A 170 -11.72 -19.09 -3.74
CA ASP A 170 -12.83 -19.23 -2.81
C ASP A 170 -12.35 -19.02 -1.36
N VAL A 171 -12.65 -17.83 -0.81
CA VAL A 171 -12.23 -17.45 0.53
C VAL A 171 -12.95 -18.26 1.61
N ASN A 172 -14.20 -18.68 1.38
CA ASN A 172 -14.95 -19.50 2.33
C ASN A 172 -14.40 -20.93 2.41
N ALA A 173 -13.94 -21.48 1.31
CA ALA A 173 -13.23 -22.76 1.30
C ALA A 173 -11.92 -22.70 2.12
N ILE A 174 -11.21 -21.59 2.07
CA ILE A 174 -10.02 -21.37 2.91
C ILE A 174 -10.38 -21.33 4.38
N LEU A 175 -11.41 -20.60 4.79
CA LEU A 175 -11.87 -20.54 6.18
C LEU A 175 -12.25 -21.94 6.69
N LYS A 176 -13.02 -22.68 5.90
CA LYS A 176 -13.43 -24.06 6.25
C LYS A 176 -12.22 -24.97 6.46
N LYS A 177 -11.19 -24.88 5.61
CA LYS A 177 -9.95 -25.66 5.77
C LYS A 177 -9.14 -25.24 7.00
N GLN A 178 -9.26 -24.01 7.46
CA GLN A 178 -8.62 -23.51 8.68
C GLN A 178 -9.44 -23.77 9.95
N GLY A 179 -10.69 -24.25 9.83
CA GLY A 179 -11.62 -24.42 10.95
C GLY A 179 -12.07 -23.07 11.54
N ILE A 180 -12.18 -22.04 10.70
CA ILE A 180 -12.57 -20.69 11.12
C ILE A 180 -14.08 -20.52 10.94
N ASP A 181 -14.76 -20.11 12.00
CA ASP A 181 -16.15 -19.69 11.97
C ASP A 181 -16.26 -18.19 11.66
N ILE A 182 -17.37 -17.80 11.03
CA ILE A 182 -17.62 -16.40 10.66
C ILE A 182 -19.02 -15.98 11.10
N TYR A 183 -19.12 -14.77 11.69
CA TYR A 183 -20.39 -14.15 12.07
C TYR A 183 -20.39 -12.68 11.68
N PHE A 184 -21.57 -12.18 11.34
CA PHE A 184 -21.79 -10.74 11.16
C PHE A 184 -22.11 -10.07 12.49
N ALA A 185 -21.46 -8.93 12.75
CA ALA A 185 -21.57 -8.25 14.03
C ALA A 185 -21.67 -6.71 13.87
N PRO A 186 -22.34 -6.03 14.81
CA PRO A 186 -22.37 -4.57 14.86
C PRO A 186 -21.03 -4.07 15.45
N LEU A 187 -19.96 -4.11 14.65
CA LEU A 187 -18.66 -3.60 15.04
C LEU A 187 -18.62 -2.07 14.99
N GLU A 188 -17.58 -1.48 15.56
CA GLU A 188 -17.36 -0.04 15.56
C GLU A 188 -17.23 0.48 14.10
N PRO A 189 -17.63 1.74 13.81
CA PRO A 189 -17.71 2.25 12.42
C PRO A 189 -16.41 2.15 11.61
N ASN A 190 -15.26 2.12 12.28
CA ASN A 190 -13.94 2.06 11.65
C ASN A 190 -13.32 0.65 11.64
N VAL A 191 -14.04 -0.38 12.07
CA VAL A 191 -13.57 -1.77 12.12
C VAL A 191 -14.22 -2.57 11.01
N TYR A 192 -13.42 -3.25 10.18
CA TYR A 192 -13.93 -4.14 9.12
C TYR A 192 -14.16 -5.56 9.60
N GLY A 193 -13.25 -6.05 10.43
CA GLY A 193 -13.27 -7.40 10.95
C GLY A 193 -12.51 -7.51 12.27
N LYS A 194 -12.76 -8.60 12.98
CA LYS A 194 -12.02 -8.99 14.17
C LYS A 194 -11.85 -10.50 14.16
N ILE A 195 -10.62 -10.99 14.38
CA ILE A 195 -10.39 -12.41 14.63
C ILE A 195 -10.09 -12.65 16.12
N TYR A 196 -10.69 -13.71 16.67
CA TYR A 196 -10.55 -14.09 18.06
C TYR A 196 -9.60 -15.30 18.21
N PHE A 197 -8.65 -15.17 19.13
CA PHE A 197 -7.64 -16.19 19.43
C PHE A 197 -7.96 -16.94 20.74
N ALA A 198 -8.98 -16.52 21.45
CA ALA A 198 -9.49 -17.17 22.65
C ALA A 198 -11.02 -17.20 22.65
N LYS A 199 -11.60 -17.99 23.55
CA LYS A 199 -13.03 -18.01 23.82
C LYS A 199 -13.48 -16.66 24.37
N ASP A 200 -14.61 -16.15 23.86
CA ASP A 200 -15.17 -14.87 24.28
C ASP A 200 -16.70 -14.85 24.13
N VAL A 201 -17.37 -13.84 24.71
CA VAL A 201 -18.81 -13.62 24.55
C VAL A 201 -19.00 -12.33 23.77
N VAL A 202 -19.49 -12.45 22.56
CA VAL A 202 -19.61 -11.34 21.60
C VAL A 202 -21.06 -11.06 21.22
N THR A 203 -21.28 -9.88 20.68
CA THR A 203 -22.58 -9.48 20.12
C THR A 203 -22.57 -9.70 18.62
N ILE A 204 -23.54 -10.48 18.10
CA ILE A 204 -23.69 -10.78 16.68
C ILE A 204 -25.13 -10.52 16.22
N TYR A 205 -25.35 -10.46 14.90
CA TYR A 205 -26.69 -10.51 14.34
C TYR A 205 -27.23 -11.93 14.38
N GLU A 206 -28.54 -12.10 14.63
CA GLU A 206 -29.17 -13.42 14.78
C GLU A 206 -29.25 -14.20 13.47
N SER A 207 -29.29 -13.49 12.33
CA SER A 207 -29.41 -14.09 11.00
C SER A 207 -28.09 -14.08 10.25
N ASP A 208 -27.74 -15.22 9.63
CA ASP A 208 -26.61 -15.34 8.69
C ASP A 208 -26.99 -14.96 7.25
N ASN A 209 -28.27 -14.64 6.99
CA ASN A 209 -28.74 -14.24 5.67
C ASN A 209 -28.53 -12.74 5.45
N LEU A 210 -27.66 -12.41 4.51
CA LEU A 210 -27.29 -11.04 4.15
C LEU A 210 -28.47 -10.19 3.65
N ASP A 211 -29.50 -10.83 3.11
CA ASP A 211 -30.68 -10.16 2.55
C ASP A 211 -31.79 -9.95 3.60
N ASP A 212 -31.75 -10.66 4.72
CA ASP A 212 -32.76 -10.64 5.78
C ASP A 212 -32.08 -10.52 7.16
N LEU A 213 -31.20 -9.55 7.32
CA LEU A 213 -30.68 -9.22 8.64
C LEU A 213 -31.77 -8.50 9.44
N SER A 214 -32.47 -9.30 10.24
CA SER A 214 -33.26 -8.73 11.33
C SER A 214 -32.33 -7.88 12.18
N GLU A 215 -32.76 -6.69 12.61
CA GLU A 215 -31.99 -5.81 13.51
C GLU A 215 -31.78 -6.46 14.88
N LYS A 216 -32.17 -7.73 15.03
CA LYS A 216 -32.08 -8.47 16.27
C LYS A 216 -30.65 -8.94 16.48
N ILE A 217 -30.06 -8.43 17.53
CA ILE A 217 -28.71 -8.78 18.00
C ILE A 217 -28.81 -9.71 19.20
N ILE A 218 -27.89 -10.68 19.24
CA ILE A 218 -27.80 -11.66 20.33
C ILE A 218 -26.37 -11.69 20.89
N LYS A 219 -26.25 -12.07 22.14
CA LYS A 219 -24.94 -12.45 22.71
C LYS A 219 -24.67 -13.91 22.40
N LYS A 220 -23.49 -14.19 21.89
CA LYS A 220 -23.05 -15.54 21.55
C LYS A 220 -21.66 -15.82 22.12
N GLU A 221 -21.54 -16.97 22.73
CA GLU A 221 -20.23 -17.50 23.09
C GLU A 221 -19.54 -18.04 21.84
N ILE A 222 -18.32 -17.58 21.58
CA ILE A 222 -17.51 -17.97 20.43
C ILE A 222 -16.24 -18.67 20.88
N GLN A 223 -15.64 -19.44 19.97
CA GLN A 223 -14.39 -20.12 20.20
C GLN A 223 -13.22 -19.40 19.51
N ALA A 224 -11.98 -19.73 19.89
CA ALA A 224 -10.79 -19.33 19.16
C ALA A 224 -10.91 -19.77 17.68
N GLY A 225 -10.49 -18.90 16.76
CA GLY A 225 -10.69 -19.10 15.32
C GLY A 225 -12.04 -18.56 14.81
N THR A 226 -12.67 -17.63 15.55
CA THR A 226 -13.90 -16.97 15.09
C THR A 226 -13.58 -15.61 14.51
N ILE A 227 -14.10 -15.33 13.33
CA ILE A 227 -14.06 -14.01 12.68
C ILE A 227 -15.41 -13.32 12.82
N LEU A 228 -15.39 -12.09 13.31
CA LEU A 228 -16.53 -11.18 13.24
C LEU A 228 -16.33 -10.21 12.09
N ILE A 229 -17.32 -10.06 11.21
CA ILE A 229 -17.32 -9.10 10.11
C ILE A 229 -18.30 -7.98 10.41
N HIS A 230 -17.84 -6.76 10.24
CA HIS A 230 -18.70 -5.59 10.36
C HIS A 230 -19.82 -5.64 9.32
N TRP A 231 -21.07 -5.59 9.80
CA TRP A 231 -22.21 -5.42 8.95
C TRP A 231 -22.56 -3.92 8.86
N ASP A 232 -22.38 -3.36 7.69
CA ASP A 232 -22.90 -2.03 7.34
C ASP A 232 -23.82 -2.19 6.12
N LYS A 233 -25.01 -1.60 6.14
CA LYS A 233 -25.90 -1.55 4.97
C LYS A 233 -25.22 -0.95 3.73
N THR A 234 -24.13 -0.22 3.91
CA THR A 234 -23.23 0.23 2.84
C THR A 234 -22.34 -0.90 2.30
N PHE A 235 -22.27 -2.06 2.97
CA PHE A 235 -21.63 -3.29 2.47
C PHE A 235 -22.40 -4.00 1.35
N GLN A 236 -23.50 -3.45 0.90
CA GLN A 236 -24.05 -3.77 -0.44
C GLN A 236 -23.03 -3.53 -1.55
N ARG A 237 -21.83 -3.10 -1.18
CA ARG A 237 -20.65 -3.02 -2.03
C ARG A 237 -19.85 -4.30 -1.98
N PRO A 238 -19.23 -4.56 -3.13
CA PRO A 238 -19.07 -5.91 -3.63
C PRO A 238 -18.15 -6.70 -2.75
N THR A 239 -18.37 -7.96 -2.78
CA THR A 239 -17.52 -9.14 -2.54
C THR A 239 -16.01 -8.88 -2.43
N SER A 240 -15.42 -7.81 -3.01
CA SER A 240 -13.99 -7.53 -2.99
C SER A 240 -13.45 -7.06 -1.63
N ALA A 241 -14.17 -6.17 -0.93
CA ALA A 241 -13.76 -5.73 0.41
C ALA A 241 -13.91 -6.86 1.41
N TYR A 242 -15.06 -7.57 1.37
CA TYR A 242 -15.33 -8.76 2.16
C TYR A 242 -14.25 -9.82 1.97
N ARG A 243 -13.91 -10.16 0.73
CA ARG A 243 -12.88 -11.15 0.41
C ARG A 243 -11.51 -10.77 0.96
N ASN A 244 -11.14 -9.50 0.83
CA ASN A 244 -9.87 -9.01 1.35
C ASN A 244 -9.83 -9.04 2.88
N THR A 245 -10.93 -8.66 3.56
CA THR A 245 -11.03 -8.73 5.02
C THR A 245 -10.92 -10.17 5.50
N ILE A 246 -11.64 -11.12 4.88
CA ILE A 246 -11.54 -12.54 5.25
C ILE A 246 -10.11 -13.07 5.14
N ILE A 247 -9.44 -12.82 4.03
CA ILE A 247 -8.06 -13.29 3.87
C ILE A 247 -7.10 -12.57 4.83
N HIS A 248 -7.34 -11.30 5.12
CA HIS A 248 -6.58 -10.57 6.14
C HIS A 248 -6.67 -11.25 7.51
N GLU A 249 -7.88 -11.57 7.97
CA GLU A 249 -8.10 -12.28 9.24
C GLU A 249 -7.55 -13.72 9.21
N ALA A 250 -7.70 -14.41 8.08
CA ALA A 250 -7.13 -15.75 7.89
C ALA A 250 -5.59 -15.76 7.93
N VAL A 251 -4.94 -14.65 7.50
CA VAL A 251 -3.49 -14.46 7.63
C VAL A 251 -3.09 -14.33 9.10
N HIS A 252 -3.86 -13.54 9.89
CA HIS A 252 -3.61 -13.44 11.32
C HIS A 252 -3.72 -14.81 12.00
N TRP A 253 -4.73 -15.60 11.67
CA TRP A 253 -4.90 -16.94 12.22
C TRP A 253 -3.75 -17.88 11.87
N PHE A 254 -3.25 -17.81 10.64
CA PHE A 254 -2.21 -18.72 10.17
C PHE A 254 -0.80 -18.31 10.63
N PHE A 255 -0.48 -17.00 10.59
CA PHE A 255 0.89 -16.53 10.84
C PHE A 255 1.09 -15.96 12.24
N HIS A 256 0.05 -15.43 12.90
CA HIS A 256 0.18 -14.67 14.14
C HIS A 256 -0.44 -15.35 15.35
N ARG A 257 -1.10 -16.49 15.18
CA ARG A 257 -1.75 -17.22 16.28
C ARG A 257 -0.80 -17.47 17.45
N ASN A 258 0.45 -17.85 17.17
CA ASN A 258 1.43 -18.15 18.20
C ASN A 258 1.80 -16.94 19.07
N TYR A 259 1.73 -15.70 18.53
CA TYR A 259 1.88 -14.48 19.32
C TYR A 259 0.80 -14.39 20.40
N PHE A 260 -0.46 -14.61 20.03
CA PHE A 260 -1.57 -14.53 20.98
C PHE A 260 -1.56 -15.69 21.98
N GLU A 261 -1.22 -16.90 21.57
CA GLU A 261 -1.05 -18.03 22.48
C GLU A 261 0.07 -17.77 23.50
N LEU A 262 1.18 -17.18 23.09
CA LEU A 262 2.24 -16.74 23.99
C LEU A 262 1.75 -15.66 24.96
N ARG A 263 1.04 -14.64 24.45
CA ARG A 263 0.49 -13.55 25.28
C ARG A 263 -0.48 -14.07 26.34
N HIS A 264 -1.33 -15.05 25.98
CA HIS A 264 -2.21 -15.71 26.96
C HIS A 264 -1.43 -16.48 28.03
N LEU A 265 -0.33 -17.14 27.68
CA LEU A 265 0.56 -17.78 28.66
C LEU A 265 1.23 -16.78 29.61
N LEU A 266 1.45 -15.55 29.14
CA LEU A 266 2.07 -14.46 29.90
C LEU A 266 1.05 -13.54 30.62
N ASP A 267 -0.21 -14.00 30.73
CA ASP A 267 -1.33 -13.31 31.43
C ASP A 267 -1.76 -11.95 30.84
N TYR A 268 -1.59 -11.78 29.53
CA TYR A 268 -2.11 -10.61 28.81
C TYR A 268 -3.50 -10.91 28.26
N GLU A 269 -4.51 -10.13 28.64
CA GLU A 269 -5.93 -10.34 28.29
C GLU A 269 -6.30 -9.92 26.83
N GLN A 270 -5.40 -10.03 25.88
CA GLN A 270 -5.73 -9.68 24.48
C GLN A 270 -6.32 -10.86 23.72
N ASN A 271 -7.65 -10.94 23.66
CA ASN A 271 -8.39 -12.05 23.06
C ASN A 271 -8.59 -11.95 21.53
N CYS A 272 -8.40 -10.76 20.94
CA CYS A 272 -8.68 -10.57 19.53
C CYS A 272 -7.71 -9.61 18.84
N MET A 273 -7.62 -9.76 17.52
CA MET A 273 -7.00 -8.80 16.60
C MET A 273 -8.08 -8.04 15.86
N VAL A 274 -7.88 -6.74 15.62
CA VAL A 274 -8.88 -5.83 15.06
C VAL A 274 -8.37 -5.23 13.77
N CYS A 275 -9.06 -5.49 12.66
CA CYS A 275 -8.80 -4.87 11.37
C CYS A 275 -9.54 -3.53 11.25
N TYR A 276 -8.82 -2.43 11.27
CA TYR A 276 -9.36 -1.08 11.15
C TYR A 276 -9.52 -0.63 9.69
N LYS A 277 -10.55 0.18 9.43
CA LYS A 277 -10.77 0.87 8.13
C LYS A 277 -9.67 1.89 7.81
N ALA A 278 -9.12 2.51 8.85
CA ALA A 278 -7.99 3.42 8.79
C ALA A 278 -6.94 2.97 9.79
N ASP A 279 -5.70 3.38 9.59
CA ASP A 279 -4.63 3.07 10.53
C ASP A 279 -4.85 3.87 11.82
N GLY A 280 -5.61 3.29 12.74
CA GLY A 280 -5.63 3.74 14.12
C GLY A 280 -4.20 3.71 14.67
N ILE A 281 -3.91 4.56 15.66
CA ILE A 281 -2.64 4.53 16.38
C ILE A 281 -2.62 3.22 17.17
N ILE A 282 -1.94 2.22 16.62
CA ILE A 282 -1.68 0.97 17.32
C ILE A 282 -0.45 1.21 18.19
N ALA A 283 -0.64 1.19 19.51
CA ALA A 283 0.41 1.53 20.45
C ALA A 283 1.56 0.50 20.49
N GLU A 284 1.27 -0.77 20.15
CA GLU A 284 2.26 -1.85 20.19
C GLU A 284 2.92 -2.08 18.83
N LYS A 285 4.24 -2.11 18.84
CA LYS A 285 5.07 -2.27 17.65
C LYS A 285 4.82 -3.58 16.90
N GLU A 286 4.66 -4.68 17.62
CA GLU A 286 4.39 -6.01 17.08
C GLU A 286 3.01 -6.08 16.42
N ILE A 287 2.00 -5.49 17.02
CA ILE A 287 0.63 -5.44 16.47
C ILE A 287 0.61 -4.63 15.17
N SER A 288 1.27 -3.46 15.14
CA SER A 288 1.41 -2.66 13.92
C SER A 288 2.06 -3.45 12.80
N TRP A 289 3.04 -4.27 13.14
CA TRP A 289 3.77 -5.08 12.18
C TRP A 289 2.96 -6.28 11.68
N MET A 290 2.24 -6.98 12.56
CA MET A 290 1.30 -8.03 12.18
C MET A 290 0.19 -7.50 11.26
N GLU A 291 -0.36 -6.32 11.56
CA GLU A 291 -1.33 -5.63 10.72
C GLU A 291 -0.77 -5.30 9.32
N TRP A 292 0.46 -4.78 9.26
CA TRP A 292 1.13 -4.55 8.00
C TRP A 292 1.31 -5.84 7.19
N GLN A 293 1.75 -6.93 7.84
CA GLN A 293 1.90 -8.24 7.21
C GLN A 293 0.56 -8.74 6.63
N ALA A 294 -0.51 -8.74 7.42
CA ALA A 294 -1.81 -9.21 6.98
C ALA A 294 -2.36 -8.35 5.83
N ARG A 295 -2.23 -7.04 5.92
CA ARG A 295 -2.66 -6.09 4.89
C ARG A 295 -1.92 -6.26 3.57
N THR A 296 -0.61 -6.56 3.63
CA THR A 296 0.21 -6.74 2.42
C THR A 296 0.13 -8.15 1.85
N LEU A 297 -0.08 -9.18 2.67
CA LEU A 297 -0.20 -10.57 2.23
C LEU A 297 -1.57 -10.87 1.60
N ALA A 298 -2.67 -10.33 2.13
CA ALA A 298 -4.01 -10.62 1.65
C ALA A 298 -4.18 -10.37 0.12
N PRO A 299 -3.78 -9.23 -0.45
CA PRO A 299 -3.83 -9.04 -1.91
C PRO A 299 -2.91 -10.00 -2.68
N LYS A 300 -1.75 -10.39 -2.12
CA LYS A 300 -0.81 -11.32 -2.77
C LYS A 300 -1.34 -12.76 -2.77
N ILE A 301 -2.08 -13.15 -1.73
CA ILE A 301 -2.80 -14.41 -1.66
C ILE A 301 -3.92 -14.43 -2.71
N LEU A 302 -4.75 -13.37 -2.77
CA LEU A 302 -5.84 -13.28 -3.73
C LEU A 302 -5.38 -13.19 -5.19
N MET A 303 -4.15 -12.69 -5.43
CA MET A 303 -3.53 -12.51 -6.74
C MET A 303 -2.10 -13.08 -6.76
N PRO A 304 -1.92 -14.42 -6.75
CA PRO A 304 -0.59 -15.05 -6.69
C PRO A 304 0.30 -14.61 -7.85
N LYS A 305 1.54 -14.23 -7.57
CA LYS A 305 2.47 -13.58 -8.52
C LYS A 305 2.48 -14.22 -9.91
N LYS A 306 2.77 -15.52 -9.99
CA LYS A 306 2.87 -16.26 -11.25
C LYS A 306 1.54 -16.27 -12.01
N MET A 307 0.42 -16.48 -11.32
CA MET A 307 -0.91 -16.56 -11.93
C MET A 307 -1.45 -15.18 -12.31
N ALA A 308 -1.15 -14.15 -11.51
CA ALA A 308 -1.47 -12.77 -11.83
C ALA A 308 -0.75 -12.30 -13.12
N LEU A 309 0.55 -12.61 -13.27
CA LEU A 309 1.29 -12.31 -14.50
C LEU A 309 0.75 -13.06 -15.72
N ARG A 310 0.42 -14.33 -15.56
CA ARG A 310 -0.20 -15.13 -16.64
C ARG A 310 -1.54 -14.54 -17.07
N LYS A 311 -2.43 -14.25 -16.10
CA LYS A 311 -3.73 -13.67 -16.41
C LYS A 311 -3.64 -12.27 -17.01
N PHE A 312 -2.69 -11.47 -16.54
CA PHE A 312 -2.43 -10.16 -17.12
C PHE A 312 -2.03 -10.26 -18.60
N ALA A 313 -1.18 -11.22 -18.97
CA ALA A 313 -0.78 -11.44 -20.37
C ALA A 313 -1.96 -11.88 -21.24
N GLU A 314 -2.84 -12.76 -20.73
CA GLU A 314 -4.06 -13.20 -21.41
C GLU A 314 -4.99 -12.00 -21.70
N ILE A 315 -5.28 -11.20 -20.65
CA ILE A 315 -6.14 -10.01 -20.77
C ILE A 315 -5.52 -8.96 -21.69
N SER A 316 -4.20 -8.77 -21.64
CA SER A 316 -3.51 -7.79 -22.50
C SER A 316 -3.65 -8.15 -23.97
N LYS A 317 -3.54 -9.44 -24.32
CA LYS A 317 -3.75 -9.91 -25.69
C LYS A 317 -5.19 -9.68 -26.15
N GLU A 318 -6.17 -10.02 -25.32
CA GLU A 318 -7.59 -9.76 -25.60
C GLU A 318 -7.87 -8.26 -25.79
N ALA A 319 -7.26 -7.42 -24.97
CA ALA A 319 -7.41 -5.96 -25.04
C ALA A 319 -6.82 -5.39 -26.35
N GLU A 320 -5.73 -5.95 -26.87
CA GLU A 320 -5.16 -5.55 -28.16
C GLU A 320 -6.09 -5.88 -29.33
N GLU A 321 -6.72 -7.04 -29.30
CA GLU A 321 -7.71 -7.46 -30.30
C GLU A 321 -8.93 -6.54 -30.28
N LYS A 322 -9.51 -6.31 -29.09
CA LYS A 322 -10.65 -5.41 -28.90
C LYS A 322 -10.33 -3.95 -29.21
N ALA A 323 -9.11 -3.49 -28.95
CA ALA A 323 -8.70 -2.13 -29.28
C ALA A 323 -8.69 -1.89 -30.79
N LYS A 324 -8.32 -2.89 -31.60
CA LYS A 324 -8.37 -2.82 -33.06
C LYS A 324 -9.84 -2.80 -33.57
N GLU A 325 -10.70 -3.66 -32.98
CA GLU A 325 -12.11 -3.76 -33.40
C GLU A 325 -12.92 -2.50 -33.06
N LYS A 326 -12.68 -1.90 -31.88
CA LYS A 326 -13.48 -0.79 -31.32
C LYS A 326 -12.79 0.57 -31.38
N ASN A 327 -11.61 0.67 -32.01
CA ASN A 327 -10.78 1.88 -32.06
C ASN A 327 -10.54 2.50 -30.66
N PHE A 328 -10.17 1.68 -29.69
CA PHE A 328 -9.84 2.18 -28.34
C PHE A 328 -8.65 3.13 -28.38
N THR A 329 -8.74 4.21 -27.62
CA THR A 329 -7.55 4.99 -27.23
C THR A 329 -6.65 4.15 -26.32
N ASP A 330 -5.37 4.53 -26.19
CA ASP A 330 -4.46 3.84 -25.27
C ASP A 330 -4.98 3.87 -23.83
N ILE A 331 -5.54 4.98 -23.38
CA ILE A 331 -6.15 5.08 -22.03
C ILE A 331 -7.32 4.09 -21.88
N GLN A 332 -8.19 3.98 -22.88
CA GLN A 332 -9.30 3.03 -22.85
C GLN A 332 -8.82 1.58 -22.80
N LYS A 333 -7.78 1.25 -23.59
CA LYS A 333 -7.16 -0.09 -23.57
C LYS A 333 -6.61 -0.43 -22.19
N TRP A 334 -5.82 0.45 -21.58
CA TRP A 334 -5.25 0.20 -20.25
C TRP A 334 -6.31 0.19 -19.14
N THR A 335 -7.36 1.00 -19.25
CA THR A 335 -8.52 0.96 -18.35
C THR A 335 -9.25 -0.38 -18.45
N TYR A 336 -9.47 -0.87 -19.67
CA TYR A 336 -10.08 -2.18 -19.92
C TYR A 336 -9.25 -3.31 -19.29
N ILE A 337 -7.93 -3.34 -19.52
CA ILE A 337 -7.04 -4.34 -18.91
C ILE A 337 -7.16 -4.32 -17.38
N PHE A 338 -7.15 -3.14 -16.79
CA PHE A 338 -7.30 -2.98 -15.34
C PHE A 338 -8.62 -3.55 -14.82
N GLU A 339 -9.74 -3.23 -15.47
CA GLU A 339 -11.08 -3.64 -15.06
C GLU A 339 -11.26 -5.17 -15.20
N GLN A 340 -10.83 -5.74 -16.31
CA GLN A 340 -10.89 -7.20 -16.52
C GLN A 340 -10.03 -7.96 -15.50
N PHE A 341 -8.85 -7.44 -15.18
CA PHE A 341 -7.98 -8.04 -14.16
C PHE A 341 -8.61 -7.99 -12.77
N ARG A 342 -9.14 -6.81 -12.37
CA ARG A 342 -9.86 -6.61 -11.12
C ARG A 342 -11.03 -7.59 -10.96
N ASP A 343 -11.86 -7.66 -11.98
CA ASP A 343 -13.11 -8.44 -11.96
C ASP A 343 -12.82 -9.95 -11.95
N PHE A 344 -11.80 -10.38 -12.70
CA PHE A 344 -11.37 -11.78 -12.70
C PHE A 344 -10.94 -12.26 -11.31
N PHE A 345 -10.10 -11.52 -10.61
CA PHE A 345 -9.66 -11.90 -9.27
C PHE A 345 -10.66 -11.52 -8.17
N GLY A 346 -11.66 -10.68 -8.46
CA GLY A 346 -12.67 -10.21 -7.52
C GLY A 346 -12.07 -9.39 -6.38
N VAL A 347 -11.20 -8.44 -6.72
CA VAL A 347 -10.47 -7.58 -5.78
C VAL A 347 -10.83 -6.10 -5.97
N SER A 348 -10.42 -5.23 -5.04
CA SER A 348 -10.70 -3.79 -5.13
C SER A 348 -9.81 -3.08 -6.15
N ASN A 349 -10.21 -1.88 -6.60
CA ASN A 349 -9.38 -1.03 -7.45
C ASN A 349 -8.01 -0.74 -6.81
N VAL A 350 -7.98 -0.48 -5.50
CA VAL A 350 -6.74 -0.19 -4.77
C VAL A 350 -5.83 -1.41 -4.75
N SER A 351 -6.34 -2.58 -4.35
CA SER A 351 -5.57 -3.83 -4.33
C SER A 351 -5.05 -4.21 -5.72
N THR A 352 -5.88 -4.05 -6.76
CA THR A 352 -5.50 -4.30 -8.16
C THR A 352 -4.32 -3.43 -8.57
N ARG A 353 -4.41 -2.13 -8.30
CA ARG A 353 -3.38 -1.18 -8.71
C ARG A 353 -2.06 -1.41 -7.99
N ILE A 354 -2.09 -1.59 -6.65
CA ILE A 354 -0.91 -1.92 -5.87
C ILE A 354 -0.25 -3.18 -6.44
N ARG A 355 -1.04 -4.24 -6.65
CA ARG A 355 -0.51 -5.51 -7.13
C ARG A 355 0.11 -5.42 -8.52
N LEU A 356 -0.55 -4.75 -9.46
CA LEU A 356 -0.02 -4.57 -10.81
C LEU A 356 1.26 -3.74 -10.83
N LEU A 357 1.37 -2.71 -9.99
CA LEU A 357 2.60 -1.93 -9.84
C LEU A 357 3.75 -2.76 -9.25
N GLU A 358 3.49 -3.57 -8.22
CA GLU A 358 4.46 -4.52 -7.66
C GLU A 358 4.92 -5.56 -8.69
N LEU A 359 4.05 -5.92 -9.64
CA LEU A 359 4.37 -6.80 -10.76
C LEU A 359 5.06 -6.09 -11.94
N GLY A 360 5.48 -4.83 -11.75
CA GLY A 360 6.21 -4.05 -12.74
C GLY A 360 5.34 -3.46 -13.85
N LYS A 361 4.00 -3.42 -13.69
CA LYS A 361 3.08 -2.86 -14.69
C LYS A 361 2.89 -1.37 -14.45
N THR A 362 3.94 -0.59 -14.64
CA THR A 362 4.06 0.83 -14.28
C THR A 362 3.01 1.73 -14.93
N ARG A 363 2.49 1.40 -16.11
CA ARG A 363 1.42 2.14 -16.80
C ARG A 363 0.10 2.16 -16.00
N MET A 364 -0.09 1.20 -15.07
CA MET A 364 -1.26 1.15 -14.18
C MET A 364 -1.25 2.25 -13.12
N ASP A 365 -0.17 2.97 -12.96
CA ASP A 365 -0.06 4.06 -12.00
C ASP A 365 -1.02 5.24 -12.30
N GLY A 366 -1.29 5.48 -13.58
CA GLY A 366 -2.26 6.50 -14.01
C GLY A 366 -3.72 6.05 -14.05
N ILE A 367 -4.02 4.78 -13.72
CA ILE A 367 -5.37 4.20 -13.88
C ILE A 367 -6.07 4.08 -12.52
N LYS A 368 -7.36 4.53 -12.45
CA LYS A 368 -8.22 4.41 -11.26
C LYS A 368 -7.57 4.98 -9.97
N ASN A 369 -6.89 6.12 -10.07
CA ASN A 369 -6.46 6.89 -8.91
C ASN A 369 -7.66 7.49 -8.18
N TYR A 370 -7.70 7.38 -6.85
CA TYR A 370 -8.75 7.96 -6.01
C TYR A 370 -8.11 8.93 -5.01
N ILE A 371 -8.36 10.23 -5.18
CA ILE A 371 -7.74 11.31 -4.40
C ILE A 371 -8.81 12.36 -4.12
N ASP A 372 -8.83 12.91 -2.92
CA ASP A 372 -9.81 13.91 -2.49
C ASP A 372 -11.27 13.48 -2.75
N ASP A 373 -11.57 12.23 -2.37
CA ASP A 373 -12.89 11.59 -2.46
C ASP A 373 -13.46 11.47 -3.89
N ARG A 374 -12.57 11.49 -4.91
CA ARG A 374 -12.94 11.32 -6.31
C ARG A 374 -11.93 10.50 -7.11
N TYR A 375 -12.39 9.88 -8.18
CA TYR A 375 -11.50 9.29 -9.17
C TYR A 375 -10.85 10.38 -10.02
N VAL A 376 -9.53 10.32 -10.09
CA VAL A 376 -8.72 11.12 -11.02
C VAL A 376 -8.94 10.61 -12.43
N GLN A 377 -9.04 11.51 -13.41
CA GLN A 377 -9.13 11.12 -14.82
C GLN A 377 -7.89 10.30 -15.21
N PRO A 378 -8.06 9.15 -15.83
CA PRO A 378 -6.94 8.29 -16.21
C PRO A 378 -5.93 9.00 -17.10
N TYR A 379 -4.66 8.72 -16.85
CA TYR A 379 -3.55 9.28 -17.62
C TYR A 379 -2.45 8.24 -17.86
N LEU A 380 -1.64 8.48 -18.87
CA LEU A 380 -0.49 7.67 -19.23
C LEU A 380 0.80 8.50 -19.28
N PHE A 381 1.91 7.83 -19.15
CA PHE A 381 3.23 8.43 -19.24
C PHE A 381 4.24 7.41 -19.79
N LYS A 382 5.40 7.92 -20.22
CA LYS A 382 6.48 7.08 -20.72
C LYS A 382 7.00 6.15 -19.63
N GLU A 383 7.15 4.87 -19.94
CA GLU A 383 7.69 3.88 -19.01
C GLU A 383 9.08 4.28 -18.50
N GLY A 384 9.34 4.04 -17.21
CA GLY A 384 10.59 4.47 -16.56
C GLY A 384 10.62 5.92 -16.07
N THR A 385 9.58 6.73 -16.32
CA THR A 385 9.51 8.12 -15.83
C THR A 385 9.37 8.20 -14.30
N LEU A 386 8.50 7.38 -13.72
CA LEU A 386 8.28 7.36 -12.26
C LEU A 386 9.08 6.23 -11.61
N LYS A 387 9.80 6.56 -10.55
CA LYS A 387 10.39 5.59 -9.62
C LYS A 387 9.35 5.11 -8.60
N ALA A 388 9.67 4.07 -7.85
CA ALA A 388 8.74 3.43 -6.89
C ALA A 388 8.09 4.42 -5.89
N ARG A 389 8.85 5.42 -5.43
CA ARG A 389 8.37 6.46 -4.48
C ARG A 389 8.18 7.83 -5.13
N GLN A 390 7.74 7.84 -6.39
CA GLN A 390 7.43 9.07 -7.13
C GLN A 390 5.99 9.04 -7.62
N THR A 391 5.38 10.22 -7.72
CA THR A 391 4.01 10.40 -8.20
C THR A 391 3.85 11.71 -8.95
N PHE A 392 2.91 11.75 -9.91
CA PHE A 392 2.39 13.00 -10.46
C PHE A 392 1.25 13.57 -9.61
N CYS A 393 0.51 12.68 -8.94
CA CYS A 393 -0.72 13.02 -8.24
C CYS A 393 -0.46 13.40 -6.78
N ILE A 394 -1.04 14.51 -6.35
CA ILE A 394 -1.07 14.98 -4.96
C ILE A 394 -2.48 15.44 -4.59
N SER A 395 -2.85 15.32 -3.32
CA SER A 395 -4.11 15.85 -2.82
C SER A 395 -4.06 17.38 -2.64
N LYS A 396 -5.22 18.02 -2.52
CA LYS A 396 -5.29 19.46 -2.19
C LYS A 396 -4.58 19.78 -0.87
N GLY A 397 -4.70 18.92 0.14
CA GLY A 397 -4.02 19.09 1.42
C GLY A 397 -2.49 19.04 1.26
N GLN A 398 -1.98 18.09 0.49
CA GLN A 398 -0.56 17.96 0.18
C GLN A 398 -0.06 19.17 -0.64
N LEU A 399 -0.83 19.64 -1.63
CA LEU A 399 -0.51 20.84 -2.39
C LEU A 399 -0.35 22.05 -1.46
N ASN A 400 -1.28 22.26 -0.53
CA ASN A 400 -1.21 23.37 0.42
C ASN A 400 0.08 23.32 1.26
N THR A 401 0.47 22.15 1.73
CA THR A 401 1.72 21.94 2.47
C THR A 401 2.94 22.26 1.60
N ILE A 402 2.95 21.80 0.35
CA ILE A 402 4.04 22.04 -0.60
C ILE A 402 4.15 23.54 -0.94
N VAL A 403 3.03 24.23 -1.14
CA VAL A 403 3.01 25.69 -1.43
C VAL A 403 3.56 26.48 -0.25
N GLN A 404 3.30 26.05 0.99
CA GLN A 404 3.84 26.71 2.19
C GLN A 404 5.36 26.49 2.34
N SER A 405 5.85 25.31 1.95
CA SER A 405 7.26 24.93 2.12
C SER A 405 8.16 25.27 0.91
N SER A 406 7.58 25.42 -0.30
CA SER A 406 8.32 25.65 -1.54
C SER A 406 8.00 26.99 -2.18
N PHE A 407 8.91 27.96 -2.03
CA PHE A 407 8.80 29.25 -2.73
C PHE A 407 8.72 29.07 -4.26
N PHE A 408 9.40 28.07 -4.80
CA PHE A 408 9.40 27.78 -6.23
C PHE A 408 8.00 27.42 -6.74
N ILE A 409 7.29 26.50 -6.08
CA ILE A 409 5.92 26.09 -6.46
C ILE A 409 4.94 27.25 -6.24
N LYS A 410 5.08 27.96 -5.11
CA LYS A 410 4.26 29.14 -4.84
C LYS A 410 4.37 30.16 -5.98
N ASN A 411 5.58 30.50 -6.38
CA ASN A 411 5.84 31.45 -7.45
C ASN A 411 5.35 30.94 -8.82
N ALA A 412 5.54 29.66 -9.12
CA ALA A 412 5.06 29.05 -10.37
C ALA A 412 3.53 29.08 -10.50
N LEU A 413 2.80 28.87 -9.39
CA LEU A 413 1.34 28.98 -9.34
C LEU A 413 0.89 30.45 -9.45
N MET A 414 1.54 31.37 -8.72
CA MET A 414 1.21 32.80 -8.78
C MET A 414 1.45 33.40 -10.17
N LYS A 415 2.47 32.92 -10.88
CA LYS A 415 2.76 33.33 -12.27
C LYS A 415 1.99 32.51 -13.31
N GLU A 416 1.06 31.69 -12.86
CA GLU A 416 0.26 30.81 -13.73
C GLU A 416 1.10 29.96 -14.70
N GLN A 417 2.34 29.62 -14.34
CA GLN A 417 3.18 28.75 -15.14
C GLN A 417 2.71 27.29 -15.07
N VAL A 418 2.09 26.93 -13.95
CA VAL A 418 1.44 25.63 -13.73
C VAL A 418 0.06 25.81 -13.13
N ILE A 419 -0.82 24.85 -13.39
CA ILE A 419 -2.20 24.81 -12.88
C ILE A 419 -2.42 23.51 -12.16
N TYR A 420 -3.12 23.55 -11.02
CA TYR A 420 -3.56 22.35 -10.32
C TYR A 420 -4.88 21.85 -10.90
N THR A 421 -4.81 20.79 -11.66
CA THR A 421 -5.95 20.13 -12.27
C THR A 421 -5.74 18.61 -12.25
N ASN A 422 -6.82 17.83 -12.21
CA ASN A 422 -6.78 16.37 -12.18
C ASN A 422 -5.86 15.81 -11.07
N SER A 423 -5.79 16.49 -9.91
CA SER A 423 -4.88 16.18 -8.79
C SER A 423 -3.39 16.22 -9.14
N MET A 424 -3.00 16.98 -10.16
CA MET A 424 -1.63 17.17 -10.63
C MET A 424 -1.31 18.65 -10.84
N LEU A 425 -0.04 19.02 -10.77
CA LEU A 425 0.45 20.30 -11.25
C LEU A 425 0.90 20.15 -12.70
N VAL A 426 0.19 20.81 -13.60
CA VAL A 426 0.33 20.70 -15.05
C VAL A 426 0.81 22.02 -15.62
N LEU A 427 1.71 22.01 -16.61
CA LEU A 427 2.11 23.21 -17.34
C LEU A 427 0.90 23.93 -17.93
N ASN A 428 0.80 25.23 -17.68
CA ASN A 428 -0.21 26.09 -18.27
C ASN A 428 0.15 26.45 -19.73
N ASN A 429 -0.06 25.49 -20.60
CA ASN A 429 0.20 25.64 -22.03
C ASN A 429 -0.99 25.03 -22.80
N PRO A 430 -1.52 25.67 -23.86
CA PRO A 430 -2.66 25.16 -24.64
C PRO A 430 -2.49 23.74 -25.18
N LYS A 431 -1.25 23.27 -25.40
CA LYS A 431 -0.95 21.88 -25.77
C LYS A 431 -1.38 20.90 -24.67
N TYR A 432 -1.30 21.30 -23.39
CA TYR A 432 -1.46 20.42 -22.25
C TYR A 432 -2.70 20.72 -21.39
N TYR A 433 -3.13 21.99 -21.38
CA TYR A 433 -4.25 22.45 -20.57
C TYR A 433 -5.26 23.22 -21.43
N ASP A 434 -6.48 22.71 -21.48
CA ASP A 434 -7.63 23.35 -22.10
C ASP A 434 -8.22 24.35 -21.10
N VAL A 435 -7.93 25.62 -21.31
CA VAL A 435 -8.34 26.72 -20.43
C VAL A 435 -9.86 26.88 -20.43
N GLU A 436 -10.50 26.66 -21.58
CA GLU A 436 -11.95 26.86 -21.73
C GLU A 436 -12.74 25.84 -20.93
N ASN A 437 -12.26 24.59 -20.91
CA ASN A 437 -12.92 23.49 -20.19
C ASN A 437 -12.33 23.23 -18.81
N GLY A 438 -11.27 23.92 -18.40
CA GLY A 438 -10.62 23.75 -17.10
C GLY A 438 -10.01 22.37 -16.86
N LYS A 439 -9.54 21.68 -17.93
CA LYS A 439 -9.09 20.29 -17.88
C LYS A 439 -7.83 20.06 -18.71
N MET A 440 -7.17 18.94 -18.45
CA MET A 440 -6.06 18.49 -19.28
C MET A 440 -6.55 18.11 -20.69
N THR A 441 -5.73 18.40 -21.70
CA THR A 441 -5.99 17.96 -23.07
C THR A 441 -5.82 16.45 -23.19
N ALA A 442 -6.39 15.86 -24.24
CA ALA A 442 -6.18 14.43 -24.55
C ALA A 442 -4.68 14.10 -24.76
N TYR A 443 -3.92 15.06 -25.30
CA TYR A 443 -2.47 14.91 -25.47
C TYR A 443 -1.76 14.83 -24.11
N ALA A 444 -2.07 15.74 -23.19
CA ALA A 444 -1.49 15.76 -21.83
C ALA A 444 -1.82 14.50 -21.05
N LEU A 445 -3.06 14.01 -21.15
CA LEU A 445 -3.47 12.75 -20.50
C LEU A 445 -2.71 11.53 -21.00
N ASN A 446 -2.30 11.51 -22.28
CA ASN A 446 -1.47 10.43 -22.83
C ASN A 446 0.03 10.63 -22.58
N ASN A 447 0.47 11.85 -22.23
CA ASN A 447 1.87 12.24 -22.12
C ASN A 447 2.14 13.04 -20.82
N ALA A 448 1.63 12.58 -19.68
CA ALA A 448 1.77 13.31 -18.40
C ALA A 448 3.23 13.61 -18.04
N HIS A 449 4.18 12.81 -18.51
CA HIS A 449 5.62 12.99 -18.29
C HIS A 449 6.21 14.25 -18.98
N GLU A 450 5.52 14.80 -19.98
CA GLU A 450 5.96 16.02 -20.66
C GLU A 450 5.48 17.32 -19.99
N CYS A 451 4.44 17.23 -19.17
CA CYS A 451 3.73 18.43 -18.70
C CYS A 451 3.38 18.45 -17.20
N CYS A 452 3.48 17.32 -16.51
CA CYS A 452 3.12 17.25 -15.09
C CYS A 452 4.36 17.21 -14.21
N LEU A 453 4.33 17.91 -13.07
CA LEU A 453 5.40 17.86 -12.09
C LEU A 453 5.42 16.53 -11.34
N ILE A 454 6.60 16.02 -11.04
CA ILE A 454 6.80 14.81 -10.24
C ILE A 454 7.11 15.21 -8.79
N PHE A 455 6.55 14.45 -7.86
CA PHE A 455 6.79 14.58 -6.43
C PHE A 455 7.43 13.31 -5.88
N ASP A 456 8.41 13.49 -5.01
CA ASP A 456 9.06 12.42 -4.26
C ASP A 456 8.33 12.20 -2.94
N ILE A 457 8.05 10.94 -2.60
CA ILE A 457 7.39 10.51 -1.38
C ILE A 457 8.47 9.99 -0.43
N GLN A 458 8.67 10.67 0.70
CA GLN A 458 9.64 10.33 1.72
C GLN A 458 8.91 9.87 2.99
N PRO A 459 8.81 8.56 3.27
CA PRO A 459 8.18 8.07 4.48
C PRO A 459 8.93 8.55 5.72
N LYS A 460 8.18 9.04 6.72
CA LYS A 460 8.68 9.26 8.08
C LYS A 460 8.64 7.92 8.76
N SER A 461 9.76 7.25 8.84
CA SER A 461 9.86 5.91 9.40
C SER A 461 9.41 5.88 10.86
N LEU A 462 8.29 5.23 11.12
CA LEU A 462 7.90 4.81 12.47
C LEU A 462 8.45 3.40 12.79
N ASP A 463 8.57 2.54 11.79
CA ASP A 463 9.20 1.23 11.88
C ASP A 463 9.80 0.87 10.51
N SER A 464 11.11 0.62 10.48
CA SER A 464 11.84 0.24 9.27
C SER A 464 11.37 -1.09 8.67
N ARG A 465 10.65 -1.92 9.45
CA ARG A 465 10.08 -3.19 9.02
C ARG A 465 8.80 -3.03 8.20
N CYS A 466 8.05 -1.91 8.37
CA CYS A 466 6.78 -1.66 7.72
C CYS A 466 6.97 -0.81 6.47
N GLU A 467 7.20 -1.42 5.33
CA GLU A 467 7.27 -0.71 4.05
C GLU A 467 5.89 -0.67 3.38
N TYR A 468 5.28 0.52 3.40
CA TYR A 468 3.99 0.75 2.74
C TYR A 468 4.16 1.11 1.27
N SER A 469 3.15 0.78 0.45
CA SER A 469 3.09 1.22 -0.94
C SER A 469 2.88 2.73 -1.04
N LYS A 470 3.30 3.35 -2.16
CA LYS A 470 3.03 4.79 -2.39
C LYS A 470 1.55 5.14 -2.33
N GLN A 471 0.65 4.23 -2.69
CA GLN A 471 -0.79 4.41 -2.60
C GLN A 471 -1.27 4.60 -1.17
N TYR A 472 -0.68 3.91 -0.23
CA TYR A 472 -0.97 4.12 1.18
C TYR A 472 -0.75 5.58 1.59
N TYR A 473 0.39 6.16 1.20
CA TYR A 473 0.71 7.55 1.53
C TYR A 473 -0.15 8.58 0.80
N LEU A 474 -0.64 8.26 -0.39
CA LEU A 474 -1.42 9.18 -1.22
C LEU A 474 -2.92 9.17 -0.89
N TYR A 475 -3.47 8.03 -0.48
CA TYR A 475 -4.92 7.86 -0.31
C TYR A 475 -5.40 7.89 1.13
N ASN A 476 -4.53 7.67 2.08
CA ASN A 476 -4.91 7.69 3.48
C ASN A 476 -4.80 9.12 4.03
N LYS A 477 -5.93 9.71 4.43
CA LYS A 477 -5.98 11.07 5.02
C LYS A 477 -5.09 11.18 6.28
N GLU A 478 -4.94 10.09 7.03
CA GLU A 478 -4.08 10.04 8.21
C GLU A 478 -2.59 9.90 7.89
N SER A 479 -2.26 9.50 6.66
CA SER A 479 -0.87 9.31 6.24
C SER A 479 -0.12 10.61 5.96
N VAL A 480 -0.81 11.75 5.91
CA VAL A 480 -0.17 13.09 5.72
C VAL A 480 0.92 13.33 6.76
N ASN A 481 0.75 12.80 7.97
CA ASN A 481 1.75 12.89 9.04
C ASN A 481 2.84 11.81 8.95
N LYS A 482 2.67 10.80 8.09
CA LYS A 482 3.59 9.64 7.98
C LYS A 482 4.56 9.74 6.81
N CYS A 483 4.42 10.74 5.96
CA CYS A 483 5.36 11.00 4.87
C CYS A 483 5.50 12.48 4.58
N ASP A 484 6.66 12.87 4.07
CA ASP A 484 6.89 14.15 3.44
C ASP A 484 6.78 13.98 1.92
N ILE A 485 6.08 14.89 1.27
CA ILE A 485 5.97 14.94 -0.19
C ILE A 485 6.69 16.19 -0.66
N THR A 486 7.73 16.01 -1.45
CA THR A 486 8.58 17.09 -1.91
C THR A 486 8.65 17.13 -3.43
N LEU A 487 8.85 18.32 -4.00
CA LEU A 487 9.03 18.48 -5.44
C LEU A 487 10.32 17.79 -5.91
N ASN A 488 10.24 16.99 -6.96
CA ASN A 488 11.43 16.52 -7.67
C ASN A 488 12.05 17.66 -8.49
N GLN A 489 13.07 18.29 -7.93
CA GLN A 489 13.67 19.50 -8.50
C GLN A 489 14.28 19.26 -9.88
N ALA A 490 14.89 18.11 -10.12
CA ALA A 490 15.52 17.78 -11.40
C ALA A 490 14.49 17.72 -12.53
N HIS A 491 13.35 17.02 -12.27
CA HIS A 491 12.25 16.93 -13.22
C HIS A 491 11.56 18.29 -13.41
N ALA A 492 11.34 19.04 -12.31
CA ALA A 492 10.75 20.38 -12.40
C ALA A 492 11.56 21.29 -13.30
N ASN A 493 12.87 21.34 -13.15
CA ASN A 493 13.75 22.17 -14.00
C ASN A 493 13.62 21.78 -15.49
N GLN A 494 13.51 20.49 -15.81
CA GLN A 494 13.28 20.03 -17.17
C GLN A 494 11.92 20.50 -17.72
N ILE A 495 10.86 20.35 -16.94
CA ILE A 495 9.50 20.76 -17.32
C ILE A 495 9.42 22.27 -17.52
N PHE A 496 10.03 23.07 -16.64
CA PHE A 496 10.02 24.53 -16.78
C PHE A 496 10.89 25.04 -17.96
N LYS A 497 11.94 24.32 -18.32
CA LYS A 497 12.69 24.59 -19.55
C LYS A 497 11.80 24.41 -20.78
N LEU A 498 11.05 23.32 -20.85
CA LEU A 498 10.05 23.09 -21.91
C LEU A 498 8.96 24.19 -21.93
N ALA A 499 8.52 24.64 -20.73
CA ALA A 499 7.56 25.76 -20.64
C ALA A 499 8.12 27.08 -21.17
N SER A 500 9.40 27.38 -20.95
CA SER A 500 10.03 28.61 -21.44
C SER A 500 10.19 28.60 -22.97
N GLU A 501 10.46 27.43 -23.55
CA GLU A 501 10.48 27.24 -25.01
C GLU A 501 9.07 27.41 -25.61
N GLY A 502 8.01 26.91 -24.92
CA GLY A 502 6.61 27.10 -25.32
C GLY A 502 6.12 28.54 -25.15
N ASN A 503 6.68 29.32 -24.21
CA ASN A 503 6.34 30.74 -24.02
C ASN A 503 6.80 31.61 -25.21
N LYS A 504 7.90 31.27 -25.86
CA LYS A 504 8.29 31.98 -27.11
C LYS A 504 7.21 31.84 -28.19
N HIS A 505 6.62 30.65 -28.31
CA HIS A 505 5.50 30.41 -29.23
C HIS A 505 4.24 31.19 -28.84
N PHE A 506 3.98 31.41 -27.55
CA PHE A 506 2.84 32.22 -27.09
C PHE A 506 3.09 33.70 -27.36
N GLU A 507 4.28 34.19 -27.09
CA GLU A 507 4.67 35.58 -27.41
C GLU A 507 4.59 35.83 -28.92
N GLU A 508 5.03 34.86 -29.74
CA GLU A 508 4.84 34.91 -31.20
C GLU A 508 3.35 34.91 -31.58
N HIS A 509 2.51 34.11 -30.94
CA HIS A 509 1.07 34.08 -31.20
C HIS A 509 0.37 35.34 -30.70
N GLN A 510 0.77 35.89 -29.54
CA GLN A 510 0.28 37.16 -29.04
C GLN A 510 0.64 38.34 -29.96
N SER A 511 1.82 38.25 -30.62
CA SER A 511 2.22 39.25 -31.63
C SER A 511 1.35 39.20 -32.90
N LEU A 512 0.64 38.11 -33.14
CA LEU A 512 -0.30 37.93 -34.27
C LEU A 512 -1.73 38.36 -33.93
N LEU A 513 -2.05 38.64 -32.64
CA LEU A 513 -3.36 39.12 -32.24
C LEU A 513 -3.56 40.57 -32.75
N PRO A 514 -4.79 40.94 -33.10
CA PRO A 514 -5.11 42.33 -33.46
C PRO A 514 -4.67 43.31 -32.37
N LYS A 515 -4.21 44.49 -32.78
CA LYS A 515 -3.69 45.52 -31.85
C LYS A 515 -4.78 46.27 -31.11
N SER A 516 -5.98 46.35 -31.68
CA SER A 516 -7.09 47.09 -31.07
C SER A 516 -7.96 46.21 -30.19
N PHE A 517 -8.57 46.75 -29.15
CA PHE A 517 -9.52 46.06 -28.29
C PHE A 517 -10.67 45.45 -29.09
N GLY A 518 -11.31 46.21 -29.95
CA GLY A 518 -12.48 45.78 -30.70
C GLY A 518 -12.19 44.59 -31.64
N GLU A 519 -11.06 44.63 -32.35
CA GLU A 519 -10.65 43.54 -33.24
C GLU A 519 -10.27 42.27 -32.42
N THR A 520 -9.63 42.47 -31.27
CA THR A 520 -9.30 41.35 -30.37
C THR A 520 -10.56 40.72 -29.77
N LEU A 521 -11.53 41.55 -29.33
CA LEU A 521 -12.83 41.07 -28.88
C LEU A 521 -13.55 40.26 -29.97
N LYS A 522 -13.56 40.77 -31.20
CA LYS A 522 -14.13 40.09 -32.35
C LYS A 522 -13.43 38.73 -32.61
N TYR A 523 -12.12 38.72 -32.54
CA TYR A 523 -11.33 37.49 -32.70
C TYR A 523 -11.73 36.43 -31.66
N HIS A 524 -11.75 36.78 -30.37
CA HIS A 524 -12.12 35.85 -29.30
C HIS A 524 -13.60 35.41 -29.40
N TYR A 525 -14.51 36.30 -29.79
CA TYR A 525 -15.90 35.92 -30.03
C TYR A 525 -16.04 34.92 -31.19
N LEU A 526 -15.36 35.13 -32.33
CA LEU A 526 -15.41 34.22 -33.45
C LEU A 526 -14.83 32.84 -33.09
N LYS A 527 -13.74 32.81 -32.34
CA LYS A 527 -13.12 31.59 -31.85
C LYS A 527 -14.03 30.86 -30.86
N ALA A 528 -14.70 31.56 -29.98
CA ALA A 528 -15.69 30.99 -29.05
C ALA A 528 -16.90 30.41 -29.82
N LYS A 529 -17.32 31.06 -30.91
CA LYS A 529 -18.37 30.57 -31.81
C LYS A 529 -17.94 29.30 -32.56
N GLU A 530 -16.72 29.25 -33.08
CA GLU A 530 -16.16 28.04 -33.71
C GLU A 530 -16.11 26.87 -32.74
N ASN A 531 -15.84 27.13 -31.48
CA ASN A 531 -15.84 26.13 -30.40
C ASN A 531 -17.23 25.80 -29.84
N ASN A 532 -18.31 26.27 -30.48
CA ASN A 532 -19.71 26.09 -30.06
C ASN A 532 -20.06 26.65 -28.66
N LEU A 533 -19.30 27.62 -28.17
CA LEU A 533 -19.62 28.31 -26.90
C LEU A 533 -20.86 29.22 -27.09
N PHE A 534 -20.97 29.86 -28.26
CA PHE A 534 -22.07 30.75 -28.65
C PHE A 534 -22.55 30.44 -30.06
N LYS A 535 -23.87 30.60 -30.31
CA LYS A 535 -24.46 30.55 -31.66
C LYS A 535 -24.69 31.96 -32.22
N SER A 536 -24.98 32.91 -31.35
CA SER A 536 -25.34 34.28 -31.69
C SER A 536 -24.70 35.30 -30.73
N TYR A 537 -24.81 36.61 -31.04
CA TYR A 537 -24.45 37.67 -30.11
C TYR A 537 -25.41 37.77 -28.91
N GLU A 538 -26.62 37.26 -29.03
CA GLU A 538 -27.60 37.15 -27.95
C GLU A 538 -27.11 36.17 -26.89
N ASP A 539 -26.59 34.98 -27.28
CA ASP A 539 -25.98 34.02 -26.36
C ASP A 539 -24.74 34.62 -25.65
N PHE A 540 -24.02 35.49 -26.32
CA PHE A 540 -22.88 36.17 -25.72
C PHE A 540 -23.30 37.31 -24.77
N GLU A 541 -24.43 38.03 -25.05
CA GLU A 541 -25.06 38.97 -24.13
C GLU A 541 -25.43 38.24 -22.82
N ASP A 542 -26.17 37.11 -22.92
CA ASP A 542 -26.54 36.33 -21.76
C ASP A 542 -25.35 35.86 -20.93
N ALA A 543 -24.26 35.43 -21.58
CA ALA A 543 -23.07 34.95 -20.91
C ALA A 543 -22.21 36.08 -20.28
N SER A 544 -22.22 37.27 -20.86
CA SER A 544 -21.36 38.40 -20.43
C SER A 544 -22.10 39.47 -19.63
N ASP A 545 -23.42 39.44 -19.58
CA ASP A 545 -24.24 40.51 -19.00
C ASP A 545 -23.91 41.90 -19.60
N VAL A 546 -23.56 41.92 -20.91
CA VAL A 546 -23.31 43.14 -21.68
C VAL A 546 -24.25 43.15 -22.89
N PRO A 547 -25.10 44.20 -23.09
CA PRO A 547 -26.06 44.22 -24.18
C PRO A 547 -25.42 44.03 -25.56
N GLU A 548 -26.04 43.22 -26.43
CA GLU A 548 -25.58 42.94 -27.80
C GLU A 548 -25.21 44.19 -28.57
N ARG A 549 -26.07 45.23 -28.48
CA ARG A 549 -25.84 46.52 -29.12
C ARG A 549 -24.50 47.11 -28.67
N THR A 550 -24.19 47.02 -27.39
CA THR A 550 -22.95 47.51 -26.78
C THR A 550 -21.73 46.66 -27.21
N ILE A 551 -21.88 45.34 -27.24
CA ILE A 551 -20.83 44.44 -27.74
C ILE A 551 -20.48 44.79 -29.19
N ARG A 552 -21.51 44.99 -30.05
CA ARG A 552 -21.30 45.38 -31.45
C ARG A 552 -20.67 46.74 -31.60
N GLN A 553 -20.96 47.68 -30.69
CA GLN A 553 -20.29 49.00 -30.66
C GLN A 553 -18.82 48.88 -30.33
N TYR A 554 -18.46 48.06 -29.33
CA TYR A 554 -17.05 47.82 -28.97
C TYR A 554 -16.28 47.11 -30.09
N ILE A 555 -16.90 46.22 -30.84
CA ILE A 555 -16.27 45.54 -31.98
C ILE A 555 -16.06 46.46 -33.18
N LYS A 556 -16.98 47.41 -33.43
CA LYS A 556 -16.99 48.24 -34.65
C LYS A 556 -16.36 49.62 -34.51
N GLY A 557 -16.22 50.11 -33.28
CA GLY A 557 -15.87 51.50 -33.08
C GLY A 557 -14.60 51.74 -32.26
N PRO A 558 -14.13 52.99 -32.19
CA PRO A 558 -12.96 53.37 -31.42
C PRO A 558 -13.30 53.53 -29.92
N TYR A 559 -14.38 52.93 -29.47
CA TYR A 559 -14.83 53.05 -28.07
C TYR A 559 -14.01 52.16 -27.17
N ILE A 560 -13.42 52.75 -26.14
CA ILE A 560 -12.75 52.06 -25.06
C ILE A 560 -13.82 51.71 -24.01
N PRO A 561 -14.10 50.42 -23.74
CA PRO A 561 -15.13 50.05 -22.75
C PRO A 561 -14.62 50.33 -21.33
N PRO A 562 -15.52 50.65 -20.38
CA PRO A 562 -15.16 50.75 -18.99
C PRO A 562 -14.66 49.39 -18.46
N ARG A 563 -13.78 49.43 -17.46
CA ARG A 563 -13.12 48.24 -16.90
C ARG A 563 -14.08 47.12 -16.57
N ASP A 564 -15.23 47.41 -15.95
CA ASP A 564 -16.23 46.41 -15.58
C ASP A 564 -16.83 45.72 -16.79
N ALA A 565 -17.03 46.43 -17.91
CA ALA A 565 -17.50 45.82 -19.15
C ALA A 565 -16.44 44.90 -19.76
N VAL A 566 -15.16 45.24 -19.70
CA VAL A 566 -14.07 44.37 -20.15
C VAL A 566 -14.03 43.09 -19.31
N ILE A 567 -14.16 43.20 -17.98
CA ILE A 567 -14.22 42.08 -17.07
C ILE A 567 -15.38 41.13 -17.42
N LYS A 568 -16.58 41.68 -17.60
CA LYS A 568 -17.79 40.94 -17.97
C LYS A 568 -17.64 40.22 -19.32
N LEU A 569 -17.11 40.91 -20.34
CA LEU A 569 -16.85 40.31 -21.64
C LEU A 569 -15.82 39.18 -21.59
N CYS A 570 -14.74 39.37 -20.85
CA CYS A 570 -13.71 38.36 -20.68
C CYS A 570 -14.23 37.11 -19.93
N LEU A 571 -15.05 37.30 -18.90
CA LEU A 571 -15.69 36.23 -18.17
C LEU A 571 -16.71 35.47 -19.04
N GLY A 572 -17.52 36.20 -19.82
CA GLY A 572 -18.45 35.59 -20.79
C GLY A 572 -17.73 34.75 -21.83
N LEU A 573 -16.61 35.27 -22.36
CA LEU A 573 -15.75 34.54 -23.30
C LEU A 573 -14.88 33.44 -22.65
N ARG A 574 -14.91 33.34 -21.34
CA ARG A 574 -14.09 32.38 -20.57
C ARG A 574 -12.60 32.48 -20.90
N LEU A 575 -12.09 33.68 -21.08
CA LEU A 575 -10.69 33.90 -21.43
C LEU A 575 -9.75 33.51 -20.28
N SER A 576 -8.60 32.97 -20.63
CA SER A 576 -7.53 32.78 -19.65
C SER A 576 -7.00 34.10 -19.11
N SER A 577 -6.38 34.07 -17.92
CA SER A 577 -5.83 35.25 -17.27
C SER A 577 -4.91 36.06 -18.19
N ARG A 578 -4.16 35.43 -19.10
CA ARG A 578 -3.27 36.10 -20.05
C ARG A 578 -4.03 36.87 -21.13
N TYR A 579 -5.03 36.24 -21.75
CA TYR A 579 -5.89 36.95 -22.71
C TYR A 579 -6.75 38.01 -22.03
N PHE A 580 -7.14 37.72 -20.79
CA PHE A 580 -7.84 38.69 -19.95
C PHE A 580 -6.98 39.95 -19.70
N MET A 581 -5.69 39.76 -19.34
CA MET A 581 -4.73 40.87 -19.16
C MET A 581 -4.48 41.62 -20.46
N ASP A 582 -4.29 40.93 -21.59
CA ASP A 582 -4.15 41.52 -22.92
C ASP A 582 -5.37 42.38 -23.29
N MET A 583 -6.59 41.89 -22.99
CA MET A 583 -7.82 42.63 -23.22
C MET A 583 -7.93 43.88 -22.34
N LEU A 584 -7.54 43.81 -21.06
CA LEU A 584 -7.49 44.97 -20.16
C LEU A 584 -6.47 46.00 -20.62
N GLU A 585 -5.28 45.57 -21.03
CA GLU A 585 -4.22 46.42 -21.55
C GLU A 585 -4.67 47.18 -22.83
N LYS A 586 -5.29 46.44 -23.78
CA LYS A 586 -5.84 47.02 -25.01
C LYS A 586 -7.04 47.94 -24.77
N ALA A 587 -7.71 47.80 -23.63
CA ALA A 587 -8.76 48.69 -23.18
C ALA A 587 -8.24 49.85 -22.29
N GLU A 588 -6.92 50.05 -22.24
CA GLU A 588 -6.27 51.11 -21.43
C GLU A 588 -6.55 51.01 -19.92
N HIS A 589 -6.82 49.82 -19.42
CA HIS A 589 -7.07 49.54 -18.00
C HIS A 589 -6.01 48.59 -17.41
N PRO A 590 -4.71 48.94 -17.44
CA PRO A 590 -3.66 48.07 -16.92
C PRO A 590 -3.87 47.83 -15.42
N ILE A 591 -3.65 46.59 -14.99
CA ILE A 591 -3.58 46.27 -13.57
C ILE A 591 -2.19 46.66 -13.10
N SER A 592 -2.08 47.70 -12.29
CA SER A 592 -0.84 47.99 -11.56
C SER A 592 -0.54 46.82 -10.63
N CYS A 593 0.61 46.14 -10.84
CA CYS A 593 1.12 45.05 -10.01
C CYS A 593 1.44 45.52 -8.59
#